data_bc7a563e79c97d79bfb867d8056527d6
#
_entry.id   bc7a563e79c97d79bfb867d8056527d6
#
_cell.length_a   1.000
_cell.length_b   1.000
_cell.length_c   1.000
_cell.angle_alpha   90.00
_cell.angle_beta   90.00
_cell.angle_gamma   90.00
#
_symmetry.space_group_name_H-M   'P 1'
#
loop_
_entity.id
_entity.type
_entity.pdbx_description
1 polymer ?
#
loop_
_entity_poly.entity_id
_entity_poly.type
_entity_poly.pdbx_seq_one_letter_code
_entity_poly.pdbx_strand_id
1 'polypeptide(L)'
;ISRYYWAKRRDTDDIIWVRVDVRIVPQLDTGDLFAFYNNWDVTHEKNRDRMMQLIIEFDYDYVEYICLQNGHFEIMAQEKSSMCPSARGTDYDADIRDYLTRVAVTDQLEAHIRAMQTEEIRRNLEAEPLYIQEIDVRESDGSVRRKMIRYTYMDKQMGTVFKSCVDIEDIVTEEKKKQERLERAIEETERANCAKSEFLAHMSHD
;
A
#
# COMPACT_ATOMS: atom_id res chain seq x y z
N ILE A 1 17.38 19.04 -22.56
CA ILE A 1 16.36 18.04 -22.97
C ILE A 1 16.86 16.68 -22.56
N SER A 2 16.08 15.97 -21.73
CA SER A 2 16.38 14.58 -21.33
C SER A 2 15.54 13.61 -22.14
N ARG A 3 16.15 12.52 -22.57
CA ARG A 3 15.50 11.41 -23.27
C ARG A 3 16.00 10.07 -22.73
N TYR A 4 15.15 9.05 -22.80
CA TYR A 4 15.47 7.68 -22.44
C TYR A 4 15.30 6.78 -23.66
N TYR A 5 16.23 5.84 -23.85
CA TYR A 5 16.15 4.85 -24.90
C TYR A 5 16.86 3.54 -24.50
N TRP A 6 16.58 2.46 -25.23
CA TRP A 6 17.28 1.20 -25.11
C TRP A 6 18.54 1.22 -25.95
N ALA A 7 19.64 0.75 -25.39
CA ALA A 7 20.89 0.56 -26.09
C ALA A 7 21.47 -0.81 -25.79
N LYS A 8 22.22 -1.36 -26.75
CA LYS A 8 22.98 -2.59 -26.56
C LYS A 8 24.43 -2.22 -26.20
N ARG A 9 24.93 -2.76 -25.10
CA ARG A 9 26.31 -2.57 -24.68
C ARG A 9 27.23 -3.40 -25.61
N ARG A 10 28.31 -2.79 -26.07
CA ARG A 10 29.18 -3.41 -27.08
C ARG A 10 30.02 -4.59 -26.56
N ASP A 11 30.37 -4.53 -25.29
CA ASP A 11 31.30 -5.48 -24.64
C ASP A 11 30.61 -6.74 -24.09
N THR A 12 29.36 -6.62 -23.67
CA THR A 12 28.62 -7.70 -23.01
C THR A 12 27.36 -8.14 -23.75
N ASP A 13 26.98 -7.44 -24.82
CA ASP A 13 25.71 -7.66 -25.55
C ASP A 13 24.44 -7.37 -24.75
N ASP A 14 24.59 -6.84 -23.52
CA ASP A 14 23.44 -6.52 -22.64
C ASP A 14 22.61 -5.38 -23.19
N ILE A 15 21.29 -5.47 -23.01
CA ILE A 15 20.37 -4.38 -23.27
C ILE A 15 20.29 -3.50 -22.02
N ILE A 16 20.60 -2.23 -22.19
CA ILE A 16 20.64 -1.23 -21.12
C ILE A 16 19.67 -0.08 -21.38
N TRP A 17 19.19 0.55 -20.30
CA TRP A 17 18.52 1.83 -20.36
C TRP A 17 19.53 2.97 -20.29
N VAL A 18 19.48 3.85 -21.28
CA VAL A 18 20.35 5.02 -21.33
C VAL A 18 19.53 6.28 -21.22
N ARG A 19 19.89 7.17 -20.28
CA ARG A 19 19.42 8.53 -20.21
C ARG A 19 20.40 9.42 -20.96
N VAL A 20 19.89 10.22 -21.88
CA VAL A 20 20.66 11.23 -22.62
C VAL A 20 20.17 12.61 -22.26
N ASP A 21 21.08 13.45 -21.77
CA ASP A 21 20.81 14.87 -21.55
C ASP A 21 21.54 15.68 -22.62
N VAL A 22 20.78 16.48 -23.37
CA VAL A 22 21.32 17.33 -24.45
C VAL A 22 21.25 18.78 -24.01
N ARG A 23 22.39 19.48 -24.10
CA ARG A 23 22.51 20.91 -23.92
C ARG A 23 23.11 21.55 -25.17
N ILE A 24 22.39 22.50 -25.73
CA ILE A 24 22.87 23.30 -26.90
C ILE A 24 23.43 24.60 -26.37
N VAL A 25 24.65 24.95 -26.80
CA VAL A 25 25.35 26.17 -26.40
C VAL A 25 25.86 26.87 -27.69
N PRO A 26 25.56 28.14 -27.92
CA PRO A 26 26.14 28.88 -29.01
C PRO A 26 27.62 29.20 -28.75
N GLN A 27 28.46 29.08 -29.76
CA GLN A 27 29.84 29.56 -29.72
C GLN A 27 29.84 31.08 -29.90
N LEU A 28 30.49 31.79 -28.97
CA LEU A 28 30.43 33.25 -28.94
C LEU A 28 31.10 33.92 -30.13
N ASP A 29 32.11 33.28 -30.71
CA ASP A 29 32.95 33.87 -31.77
C ASP A 29 32.41 33.61 -33.18
N THR A 30 31.76 32.48 -33.44
CA THR A 30 31.31 32.08 -34.79
C THR A 30 29.79 32.03 -34.92
N GLY A 31 29.05 32.00 -33.81
CA GLY A 31 27.60 31.81 -33.84
C GLY A 31 27.18 30.36 -34.09
N ASP A 32 28.12 29.43 -34.23
CA ASP A 32 27.83 28.02 -34.41
C ASP A 32 27.18 27.43 -33.13
N LEU A 33 26.34 26.43 -33.31
CA LEU A 33 25.70 25.72 -32.20
C LEU A 33 26.45 24.44 -31.87
N PHE A 34 26.89 24.32 -30.62
CA PHE A 34 27.44 23.07 -30.09
C PHE A 34 26.38 22.34 -29.28
N ALA A 35 26.22 21.04 -29.52
CA ALA A 35 25.42 20.14 -28.72
C ALA A 35 26.32 19.28 -27.82
N PHE A 36 26.21 19.49 -26.52
CA PHE A 36 26.80 18.62 -25.52
C PHE A 36 25.77 17.59 -25.11
N TYR A 37 26.14 16.33 -25.12
CA TYR A 37 25.29 15.26 -24.64
C TYR A 37 26.05 14.38 -23.65
N ASN A 38 25.37 14.06 -22.56
CA ASN A 38 25.83 13.12 -21.56
C ASN A 38 24.92 11.90 -21.57
N ASN A 39 25.54 10.73 -21.50
CA ASN A 39 24.85 9.46 -21.47
C ASN A 39 25.12 8.77 -20.13
N TRP A 40 24.04 8.32 -19.48
CA TRP A 40 24.14 7.54 -18.24
C TRP A 40 23.42 6.22 -18.43
N ASP A 41 24.07 5.12 -18.00
CA ASP A 41 23.41 3.85 -17.80
C ASP A 41 22.51 3.97 -16.56
N VAL A 42 21.19 3.93 -16.78
CA VAL A 42 20.16 4.02 -15.74
C VAL A 42 19.38 2.70 -15.60
N THR A 43 19.95 1.59 -16.06
CA THR A 43 19.32 0.27 -16.06
C THR A 43 18.95 -0.17 -14.64
N HIS A 44 19.87 0.00 -13.69
CA HIS A 44 19.61 -0.37 -12.29
C HIS A 44 18.47 0.45 -11.68
N GLU A 45 18.45 1.76 -11.92
CA GLU A 45 17.38 2.65 -11.45
C GLU A 45 16.03 2.24 -12.04
N LYS A 46 15.97 2.04 -13.36
CA LYS A 46 14.75 1.62 -14.07
C LYS A 46 14.24 0.25 -13.64
N ASN A 47 15.14 -0.71 -13.44
CA ASN A 47 14.76 -2.03 -12.96
C ASN A 47 14.25 -1.98 -11.52
N ARG A 48 14.90 -1.20 -10.65
CA ARG A 48 14.43 -0.99 -9.27
C ARG A 48 13.03 -0.36 -9.26
N ASP A 49 12.83 0.72 -10.03
CA ASP A 49 11.53 1.38 -10.14
C ASP A 49 10.46 0.41 -10.66
N ARG A 50 10.79 -0.42 -11.66
CA ARG A 50 9.87 -1.43 -12.20
C ARG A 50 9.55 -2.53 -11.20
N MET A 51 10.55 -3.02 -10.46
CA MET A 51 10.34 -4.01 -9.40
C MET A 51 9.44 -3.45 -8.29
N MET A 52 9.68 -2.20 -7.87
CA MET A 52 8.82 -1.53 -6.90
C MET A 52 7.38 -1.40 -7.40
N GLN A 53 7.19 -1.01 -8.66
CA GLN A 53 5.85 -0.98 -9.27
C GLN A 53 5.17 -2.37 -9.26
N LEU A 54 5.89 -3.42 -9.62
CA LEU A 54 5.34 -4.78 -9.62
C LEU A 54 4.95 -5.25 -8.22
N ILE A 55 5.78 -4.99 -7.21
CA ILE A 55 5.46 -5.30 -5.81
C ILE A 55 4.17 -4.58 -5.40
N ILE A 56 4.05 -3.31 -5.75
CA ILE A 56 2.86 -2.51 -5.42
C ILE A 56 1.63 -3.05 -6.17
N GLU A 57 1.74 -3.34 -7.47
CA GLU A 57 0.64 -3.86 -8.30
C GLU A 57 0.12 -5.23 -7.83
N PHE A 58 0.96 -6.07 -7.19
CA PHE A 58 0.56 -7.41 -6.73
C PHE A 58 0.09 -7.46 -5.28
N ASP A 59 0.62 -6.59 -4.43
CA ASP A 59 0.43 -6.70 -2.98
C ASP A 59 -0.48 -5.60 -2.39
N TYR A 60 -0.78 -4.53 -3.15
CA TYR A 60 -1.49 -3.37 -2.64
C TYR A 60 -2.60 -2.92 -3.59
N ASP A 61 -3.73 -2.50 -3.05
CA ASP A 61 -4.78 -1.81 -3.80
C ASP A 61 -4.28 -0.46 -4.31
N TYR A 62 -3.62 0.29 -3.41
CA TYR A 62 -2.91 1.52 -3.76
C TYR A 62 -1.84 1.88 -2.72
N VAL A 63 -0.88 2.68 -3.15
CA VAL A 63 0.09 3.35 -2.29
C VAL A 63 0.10 4.82 -2.56
N GLU A 64 0.19 5.59 -1.49
CA GLU A 64 0.05 7.03 -1.50
C GLU A 64 1.14 7.70 -0.67
N TYR A 65 1.66 8.80 -1.18
CA TYR A 65 2.55 9.73 -0.49
C TYR A 65 1.71 10.86 0.12
N ILE A 66 1.99 11.22 1.37
CA ILE A 66 1.30 12.30 2.07
C ILE A 66 2.33 13.20 2.74
N CYS A 67 2.20 14.52 2.58
CA CYS A 67 2.96 15.50 3.34
C CYS A 67 2.06 16.08 4.45
N LEU A 68 2.32 15.69 5.70
CA LEU A 68 1.51 16.10 6.86
C LEU A 68 1.61 17.60 7.20
N GLN A 69 2.58 18.32 6.60
CA GLN A 69 2.77 19.74 6.89
C GLN A 69 1.85 20.63 6.08
N ASN A 70 1.53 20.25 4.85
CA ASN A 70 0.78 21.07 3.91
C ASN A 70 -0.42 20.35 3.26
N GLY A 71 -0.69 19.09 3.65
CA GLY A 71 -1.79 18.30 3.13
C GLY A 71 -1.63 17.82 1.69
N HIS A 72 -0.45 18.03 1.07
CA HIS A 72 -0.19 17.53 -0.27
C HIS A 72 -0.13 15.99 -0.27
N PHE A 73 -0.78 15.37 -1.24
CA PHE A 73 -0.77 13.92 -1.40
C PHE A 73 -0.76 13.53 -2.88
N GLU A 74 -0.24 12.33 -3.16
CA GLU A 74 -0.19 11.75 -4.49
C GLU A 74 -0.19 10.22 -4.43
N ILE A 75 -1.08 9.58 -5.20
CA ILE A 75 -1.06 8.14 -5.39
C ILE A 75 0.13 7.77 -6.30
N MET A 76 1.05 6.98 -5.75
CA MET A 76 2.26 6.55 -6.45
C MET A 76 2.02 5.34 -7.34
N ALA A 77 1.11 4.45 -6.93
CA ALA A 77 0.63 3.32 -7.72
C ALA A 77 -0.71 2.83 -7.18
N GLN A 78 -1.52 2.26 -8.06
CA GLN A 78 -2.83 1.69 -7.71
C GLN A 78 -3.17 0.50 -8.60
N GLU A 79 -3.92 -0.44 -8.06
CA GLU A 79 -4.60 -1.47 -8.83
C GLU A 79 -5.80 -0.86 -9.57
N LYS A 80 -6.01 -1.29 -10.82
CA LYS A 80 -7.05 -0.70 -11.70
C LYS A 80 -8.49 -0.96 -11.26
N SER A 81 -8.72 -2.02 -10.49
CA SER A 81 -10.05 -2.45 -10.03
C SER A 81 -10.48 -1.83 -8.72
N SER A 82 -9.55 -1.36 -7.90
CA SER A 82 -9.83 -0.87 -6.56
C SER A 82 -10.41 0.55 -6.54
N MET A 83 -11.35 0.77 -5.63
CA MET A 83 -11.85 2.12 -5.31
C MET A 83 -10.78 2.87 -4.53
N CYS A 84 -10.26 3.95 -5.11
CA CYS A 84 -9.19 4.75 -4.55
C CYS A 84 -9.64 6.19 -4.22
N PRO A 85 -8.92 6.89 -3.33
CA PRO A 85 -9.01 8.34 -3.18
C PRO A 85 -8.62 9.07 -4.46
N SER A 86 -8.61 10.40 -4.44
CA SER A 86 -8.14 11.19 -5.58
C SER A 86 -6.66 10.91 -5.87
N ALA A 87 -6.27 10.94 -7.15
CA ALA A 87 -4.91 10.61 -7.55
C ALA A 87 -3.84 11.54 -6.96
N ARG A 88 -4.20 12.81 -6.70
CA ARG A 88 -3.34 13.83 -6.08
C ARG A 88 -4.15 15.05 -5.64
N GLY A 89 -3.64 15.77 -4.65
CA GLY A 89 -4.26 17.00 -4.17
C GLY A 89 -3.40 17.75 -3.16
N THR A 90 -3.98 18.80 -2.59
CA THR A 90 -3.33 19.66 -1.59
C THR A 90 -4.10 19.76 -0.28
N ASP A 91 -5.18 19.01 -0.14
CA ASP A 91 -6.00 18.93 1.08
C ASP A 91 -6.38 17.46 1.31
N TYR A 92 -5.46 16.72 1.91
CA TYR A 92 -5.63 15.31 2.22
C TYR A 92 -6.82 15.05 3.16
N ASP A 93 -7.03 15.93 4.15
CA ASP A 93 -8.09 15.74 5.14
C ASP A 93 -9.48 15.88 4.53
N ALA A 94 -9.64 16.77 3.55
CA ALA A 94 -10.88 16.89 2.80
C ALA A 94 -11.08 15.71 1.85
N ASP A 95 -10.03 15.27 1.16
CA ASP A 95 -10.09 14.15 0.22
C ASP A 95 -10.43 12.82 0.91
N ILE A 96 -9.76 12.52 2.02
CA ILE A 96 -10.03 11.27 2.76
C ILE A 96 -11.45 11.26 3.35
N ARG A 97 -11.96 12.40 3.81
CA ARG A 97 -13.35 12.54 4.26
C ARG A 97 -14.32 12.22 3.11
N ASP A 98 -14.12 12.82 1.95
CA ASP A 98 -14.97 12.61 0.78
C ASP A 98 -14.92 11.15 0.30
N TYR A 99 -13.72 10.58 0.24
CA TYR A 99 -13.52 9.18 -0.12
C TYR A 99 -14.27 8.23 0.84
N LEU A 100 -14.03 8.35 2.15
CA LEU A 100 -14.66 7.47 3.13
C LEU A 100 -16.18 7.64 3.18
N THR A 101 -16.69 8.85 2.99
CA THR A 101 -18.14 9.09 2.91
C THR A 101 -18.80 8.33 1.76
N ARG A 102 -18.06 8.12 0.66
CA ARG A 102 -18.57 7.39 -0.52
C ARG A 102 -18.49 5.87 -0.39
N VAL A 103 -17.43 5.36 0.25
CA VAL A 103 -17.12 3.93 0.17
C VAL A 103 -17.21 3.17 1.50
N ALA A 104 -17.08 3.83 2.65
CA ALA A 104 -17.04 3.16 3.95
C ALA A 104 -18.38 2.50 4.29
N VAL A 105 -18.31 1.27 4.78
CA VAL A 105 -19.45 0.48 5.28
C VAL A 105 -19.32 0.35 6.79
N THR A 106 -19.73 1.37 7.52
CA THR A 106 -19.56 1.44 8.97
C THR A 106 -20.61 2.36 9.60
N ASP A 107 -20.99 2.08 10.84
CA ASP A 107 -21.78 2.97 11.70
C ASP A 107 -20.92 4.01 12.46
N GLN A 108 -19.57 3.89 12.36
CA GLN A 108 -18.60 4.75 13.03
C GLN A 108 -17.82 5.64 12.05
N LEU A 109 -18.47 6.12 10.99
CA LEU A 109 -17.83 6.85 9.89
C LEU A 109 -16.96 8.02 10.37
N GLU A 110 -17.49 8.88 11.27
CA GLU A 110 -16.75 10.04 11.77
C GLU A 110 -15.52 9.67 12.63
N ALA A 111 -15.55 8.50 13.28
CA ALA A 111 -14.39 8.00 14.02
C ALA A 111 -13.28 7.55 13.04
N HIS A 112 -13.63 6.84 11.96
CA HIS A 112 -12.69 6.45 10.92
C HIS A 112 -12.12 7.66 10.16
N ILE A 113 -12.97 8.63 9.81
CA ILE A 113 -12.50 9.88 9.18
C ILE A 113 -11.47 10.56 10.08
N ARG A 114 -11.78 10.75 11.37
CA ARG A 114 -10.85 11.36 12.32
C ARG A 114 -9.55 10.61 12.47
N ALA A 115 -9.62 9.27 12.55
CA ALA A 115 -8.44 8.41 12.67
C ALA A 115 -7.49 8.53 11.47
N MET A 116 -8.00 8.88 10.29
CA MET A 116 -7.23 9.01 9.06
C MET A 116 -6.87 10.46 8.69
N GLN A 117 -7.14 11.47 9.53
CA GLN A 117 -6.71 12.84 9.31
C GLN A 117 -5.23 13.05 9.67
N THR A 118 -4.61 14.03 9.04
CA THR A 118 -3.17 14.33 9.15
C THR A 118 -2.69 14.49 10.58
N GLU A 119 -3.46 15.13 11.43
CA GLU A 119 -3.12 15.35 12.84
C GLU A 119 -3.11 14.05 13.65
N GLU A 120 -4.11 13.18 13.42
CA GLU A 120 -4.21 11.90 14.11
C GLU A 120 -3.13 10.93 13.62
N ILE A 121 -2.84 10.91 12.31
CA ILE A 121 -1.73 10.14 11.73
C ILE A 121 -0.42 10.57 12.37
N ARG A 122 -0.14 11.88 12.46
CA ARG A 122 1.05 12.43 13.10
C ARG A 122 1.17 11.96 14.54
N ARG A 123 0.11 12.14 15.34
CA ARG A 123 0.09 11.78 16.76
C ARG A 123 0.45 10.30 16.97
N ASN A 124 -0.14 9.42 16.18
CA ASN A 124 0.12 7.99 16.31
C ASN A 124 1.53 7.61 15.83
N LEU A 125 2.02 8.19 14.74
CA LEU A 125 3.37 7.95 14.23
C LEU A 125 4.49 8.59 15.07
N GLU A 126 4.17 9.50 15.98
CA GLU A 126 5.11 9.99 17.01
C GLU A 126 5.29 8.96 18.12
N ALA A 127 4.28 8.19 18.44
CA ALA A 127 4.29 7.16 19.47
C ALA A 127 4.83 5.82 18.95
N GLU A 128 4.44 5.42 17.73
CA GLU A 128 4.77 4.11 17.14
C GLU A 128 5.27 4.27 15.70
N PRO A 129 6.19 3.42 15.23
CA PRO A 129 6.76 3.53 13.87
C PRO A 129 5.75 3.19 12.76
N LEU A 130 4.64 2.53 13.12
CA LEU A 130 3.61 2.06 12.21
C LEU A 130 2.24 2.35 12.82
N TYR A 131 1.36 3.00 12.05
CA TYR A 131 -0.02 3.21 12.41
C TYR A 131 -0.93 2.45 11.45
N ILE A 132 -1.87 1.66 11.98
CA ILE A 132 -2.76 0.79 11.22
C ILE A 132 -4.21 1.15 11.48
N GLN A 133 -5.01 1.18 10.40
CA GLN A 133 -6.44 1.29 10.43
C GLN A 133 -7.07 0.19 9.58
N GLU A 134 -8.16 -0.39 10.05
CA GLU A 134 -8.97 -1.33 9.27
C GLU A 134 -10.35 -0.73 9.04
N ILE A 135 -10.89 -0.94 7.84
CA ILE A 135 -12.21 -0.45 7.47
C ILE A 135 -12.83 -1.34 6.40
N ASP A 136 -14.14 -1.54 6.51
CA ASP A 136 -14.91 -2.19 5.46
C ASP A 136 -15.31 -1.14 4.41
N VAL A 137 -14.99 -1.41 3.15
CA VAL A 137 -15.29 -0.52 2.02
C VAL A 137 -16.13 -1.25 0.97
N ARG A 138 -16.99 -0.50 0.31
CA ARG A 138 -17.78 -0.97 -0.84
C ARG A 138 -16.99 -0.72 -2.11
N GLU A 139 -16.69 -1.78 -2.83
CA GLU A 139 -16.03 -1.74 -4.13
C GLU A 139 -16.99 -1.37 -5.28
N SER A 140 -16.43 -1.11 -6.45
CA SER A 140 -17.18 -0.72 -7.64
C SER A 140 -18.17 -1.79 -8.14
N ASP A 141 -17.91 -3.06 -7.86
CA ASP A 141 -18.79 -4.19 -8.15
C ASP A 141 -19.92 -4.39 -7.12
N GLY A 142 -19.95 -3.57 -6.07
CA GLY A 142 -20.92 -3.62 -4.97
C GLY A 142 -20.52 -4.56 -3.82
N SER A 143 -19.45 -5.33 -3.95
CA SER A 143 -18.94 -6.16 -2.86
C SER A 143 -18.42 -5.31 -1.71
N VAL A 144 -18.44 -5.87 -0.50
CA VAL A 144 -17.82 -5.25 0.69
C VAL A 144 -16.55 -6.01 0.97
N ARG A 145 -15.43 -5.27 1.10
CA ARG A 145 -14.11 -5.80 1.36
C ARG A 145 -13.49 -5.14 2.58
N ARG A 146 -12.82 -5.93 3.39
CA ARG A 146 -12.06 -5.40 4.51
C ARG A 146 -10.69 -4.95 4.04
N LYS A 147 -10.37 -3.67 4.25
CA LYS A 147 -9.11 -3.05 3.88
C LYS A 147 -8.28 -2.74 5.12
N MET A 148 -6.99 -3.01 5.04
CA MET A 148 -6.01 -2.58 6.03
C MET A 148 -5.19 -1.43 5.46
N ILE A 149 -5.23 -0.30 6.14
CA ILE A 149 -4.51 0.92 5.77
C ILE A 149 -3.35 1.09 6.76
N ARG A 150 -2.15 1.22 6.23
CA ARG A 150 -0.92 1.39 7.01
C ARG A 150 -0.28 2.73 6.69
N TYR A 151 0.18 3.41 7.74
CA TYR A 151 0.93 4.64 7.66
C TYR A 151 2.29 4.46 8.30
N THR A 152 3.35 4.97 7.65
CA THR A 152 4.70 5.03 8.21
C THR A 152 5.44 6.26 7.70
N TYR A 153 6.35 6.84 8.50
CA TYR A 153 7.17 7.94 8.01
C TYR A 153 8.13 7.46 6.93
N MET A 154 8.17 8.18 5.81
CA MET A 154 9.27 8.13 4.84
C MET A 154 10.41 9.04 5.32
N ASP A 155 10.06 10.24 5.75
CA ASP A 155 10.98 11.21 6.34
C ASP A 155 10.25 11.97 7.45
N LYS A 156 10.67 11.75 8.70
CA LYS A 156 10.06 12.37 9.88
C LYS A 156 10.33 13.88 9.96
N GLN A 157 11.50 14.34 9.50
CA GLN A 157 11.84 15.76 9.54
C GLN A 157 11.03 16.56 8.53
N MET A 158 10.80 15.98 7.36
CA MET A 158 9.97 16.58 6.32
C MET A 158 8.47 16.32 6.55
N GLY A 159 8.09 15.51 7.52
CA GLY A 159 6.69 15.13 7.79
C GLY A 159 6.04 14.37 6.64
N THR A 160 6.85 13.59 5.91
CA THR A 160 6.36 12.82 4.77
C THR A 160 6.04 11.39 5.17
N VAL A 161 4.86 10.92 4.77
CA VAL A 161 4.29 9.62 5.15
C VAL A 161 4.01 8.79 3.90
N PHE A 162 4.34 7.52 4.00
CA PHE A 162 3.91 6.47 3.10
C PHE A 162 2.64 5.84 3.65
N LYS A 163 1.58 5.84 2.84
CA LYS A 163 0.32 5.15 3.12
C LYS A 163 0.15 4.01 2.13
N SER A 164 -0.20 2.84 2.63
CA SER A 164 -0.56 1.68 1.80
C SER A 164 -1.92 1.13 2.19
N CYS A 165 -2.68 0.68 1.20
CA CYS A 165 -3.95 0.01 1.37
C CYS A 165 -3.87 -1.40 0.81
N VAL A 166 -4.34 -2.38 1.58
CA VAL A 166 -4.31 -3.81 1.23
C VAL A 166 -5.68 -4.42 1.49
N ASP A 167 -6.19 -5.19 0.54
CA ASP A 167 -7.36 -6.04 0.75
C ASP A 167 -6.98 -7.24 1.65
N ILE A 168 -7.63 -7.37 2.78
CA ILE A 168 -7.40 -8.46 3.74
C ILE A 168 -8.62 -9.38 3.90
N GLU A 169 -9.66 -9.22 3.09
CA GLU A 169 -10.92 -9.98 3.22
C GLU A 169 -10.70 -11.49 3.16
N ASP A 170 -9.90 -11.94 2.21
CA ASP A 170 -9.62 -13.37 2.05
C ASP A 170 -8.85 -13.94 3.25
N ILE A 171 -7.89 -13.17 3.77
CA ILE A 171 -7.09 -13.55 4.96
C ILE A 171 -7.99 -13.66 6.19
N VAL A 172 -8.81 -12.65 6.44
CA VAL A 172 -9.75 -12.61 7.58
C VAL A 172 -10.78 -13.75 7.48
N THR A 173 -11.29 -13.98 6.27
CA THR A 173 -12.26 -15.07 6.03
C THR A 173 -11.65 -16.45 6.26
N GLU A 174 -10.42 -16.70 5.82
CA GLU A 174 -9.72 -17.96 6.07
C GLU A 174 -9.42 -18.16 7.55
N GLU A 175 -8.96 -17.12 8.24
CA GLU A 175 -8.66 -17.14 9.65
C GLU A 175 -9.91 -17.46 10.48
N LYS A 176 -11.05 -16.82 10.16
CA LYS A 176 -12.34 -17.10 10.79
C LYS A 176 -12.80 -18.55 10.57
N LYS A 177 -12.69 -19.07 9.35
CA LYS A 177 -13.01 -20.50 9.08
C LYS A 177 -12.11 -21.45 9.85
N LYS A 178 -10.83 -21.13 10.02
CA LYS A 178 -9.88 -21.92 10.80
C LYS A 178 -10.24 -21.91 12.28
N GLN A 179 -10.59 -20.74 12.81
CA GLN A 179 -11.04 -20.58 14.19
C GLN A 179 -12.32 -21.40 14.47
N GLU A 180 -13.32 -21.29 13.61
CA GLU A 180 -14.57 -22.06 13.74
C GLU A 180 -14.35 -23.59 13.68
N ARG A 181 -13.38 -24.05 12.85
CA ARG A 181 -13.01 -25.47 12.81
C ARG A 181 -12.34 -25.91 14.12
N LEU A 182 -11.48 -25.08 14.67
CA LEU A 182 -10.80 -25.36 15.92
C LEU A 182 -11.79 -25.45 17.09
N GLU A 183 -12.72 -24.50 17.18
CA GLU A 183 -13.77 -24.49 18.21
C GLU A 183 -14.63 -25.76 18.15
N ARG A 184 -15.07 -26.19 16.97
CA ARG A 184 -15.80 -27.44 16.79
C ARG A 184 -15.00 -28.67 17.23
N ALA A 185 -13.71 -28.73 16.89
CA ALA A 185 -12.85 -29.83 17.27
C ALA A 185 -12.65 -29.91 18.82
N ILE A 186 -12.57 -28.75 19.46
CA ILE A 186 -12.51 -28.68 20.94
C ILE A 186 -13.81 -29.19 21.54
N GLU A 187 -14.97 -28.71 21.08
CA GLU A 187 -16.28 -29.18 21.57
C GLU A 187 -16.48 -30.71 21.39
N GLU A 188 -16.10 -31.25 20.24
CA GLU A 188 -16.17 -32.69 19.97
C GLU A 188 -15.26 -33.50 20.94
N THR A 189 -14.05 -32.96 21.18
CA THR A 189 -13.10 -33.61 22.11
C THR A 189 -13.62 -33.57 23.55
N GLU A 190 -14.20 -32.46 23.98
CA GLU A 190 -14.80 -32.33 25.32
C GLU A 190 -16.00 -33.27 25.48
N ARG A 191 -16.89 -33.37 24.50
CA ARG A 191 -18.01 -34.31 24.50
C ARG A 191 -17.52 -35.76 24.59
N ALA A 192 -16.51 -36.12 23.80
CA ALA A 192 -15.92 -37.46 23.85
C ALA A 192 -15.27 -37.78 25.21
N ASN A 193 -14.58 -36.80 25.80
CA ASN A 193 -13.99 -36.97 27.14
C ASN A 193 -15.04 -37.08 28.24
N CYS A 194 -16.14 -36.30 28.19
CA CYS A 194 -17.26 -36.44 29.10
C CYS A 194 -17.89 -37.84 29.01
N ALA A 195 -18.22 -38.28 27.80
CA ALA A 195 -18.81 -39.61 27.58
C ALA A 195 -17.89 -40.75 28.07
N LYS A 196 -16.56 -40.61 27.84
CA LYS A 196 -15.57 -41.54 28.35
C LYS A 196 -15.52 -41.58 29.89
N SER A 197 -15.59 -40.40 30.51
CA SER A 197 -15.57 -40.29 31.98
C SER A 197 -16.83 -40.88 32.60
N GLU A 198 -18.00 -40.61 32.02
CA GLU A 198 -19.26 -41.23 32.46
C GLU A 198 -19.26 -42.73 32.28
N PHE A 199 -18.74 -43.25 31.16
CA PHE A 199 -18.61 -44.69 30.94
C PHE A 199 -17.70 -45.36 31.98
N LEU A 200 -16.53 -44.73 32.26
CA LEU A 200 -15.62 -45.25 33.29
C LEU A 200 -16.20 -45.18 34.70
N ALA A 201 -16.99 -44.18 35.03
CA ALA A 201 -17.66 -44.04 36.30
C ALA A 201 -18.72 -45.15 36.47
N HIS A 202 -19.48 -45.46 35.42
CA HIS A 202 -20.45 -46.58 35.45
C HIS A 202 -19.79 -47.94 35.61
N MET A 203 -18.68 -48.17 34.91
CA MET A 203 -17.96 -49.45 35.02
C MET A 203 -17.25 -49.69 36.37
N SER A 204 -16.99 -48.61 37.12
CA SER A 204 -16.34 -48.74 38.46
C SER A 204 -17.33 -48.98 39.63
N HIS A 205 -18.65 -48.94 39.33
CA HIS A 205 -19.71 -49.08 40.31
C HIS A 205 -20.32 -50.52 40.38
N ASP A 206 -19.98 -51.37 39.41
CA ASP A 206 -20.32 -52.79 39.39
C ASP A 206 -19.12 -53.62 39.90
#